data_0488ad26cb28c5d2e6bdbdfbe087d2d2
#
_entry.id   0488ad26cb28c5d2e6bdbdfbe087d2d2
#
_cell.length_a   1.000
_cell.length_b   1.000
_cell.length_c   1.000
_cell.angle_alpha   90.00
_cell.angle_beta   90.00
_cell.angle_gamma   90.00
#
_symmetry.space_group_name_H-M   'P 1'
#
loop_
_entity.id
_entity.type
_entity.pdbx_description
1 polymer ?
#
loop_
_entity_poly.entity_id
_entity_poly.type
_entity_poly.pdbx_seq_one_letter_code
_entity_poly.pdbx_strand_id
1 'polypeptide(L)' 'MEIELDDEDGTLVYEVEFQSGNVEYSYEIDAASGAILKHEAELDD' A
#
# COMPACT_ATOMS: atom_id res chain seq x y z
N MET A 1 1.69 -3.43 11.05
CA MET A 1 1.09 -3.21 9.72
C MET A 1 0.09 -2.06 9.80
N GLU A 2 0.13 -1.18 8.86
CA GLU A 2 -0.80 -0.07 8.77
C GLU A 2 -1.63 -0.18 7.51
N ILE A 3 -2.91 0.11 7.63
CA ILE A 3 -3.83 0.12 6.50
C ILE A 3 -4.63 1.40 6.58
N GLU A 4 -4.60 2.20 5.51
CA GLU A 4 -5.36 3.43 5.43
C GLU A 4 -6.21 3.43 4.16
N LEU A 5 -7.40 4.00 4.27
CA LEU A 5 -8.27 4.20 3.12
C LEU A 5 -8.13 5.66 2.69
N ASP A 6 -7.83 5.87 1.43
CA ASP A 6 -7.60 7.20 0.89
C ASP A 6 -8.45 7.42 -0.36
N ASP A 7 -8.83 8.67 -0.60
CA ASP A 7 -9.60 9.06 -1.78
C ASP A 7 -8.69 9.87 -2.69
N GLU A 8 -8.35 9.30 -3.85
CA GLU A 8 -7.51 9.98 -4.83
C GLU A 8 -8.33 10.27 -6.07
N ASP A 9 -8.76 11.51 -6.19
CA ASP A 9 -9.55 11.99 -7.34
C ASP A 9 -10.82 11.17 -7.58
N GLY A 10 -11.52 10.83 -6.51
CA GLY A 10 -12.74 10.05 -6.60
C GLY A 10 -12.52 8.55 -6.65
N THR A 11 -11.27 8.11 -6.63
CA THR A 11 -10.93 6.69 -6.59
C THR A 11 -10.48 6.33 -5.17
N LEU A 12 -11.17 5.38 -4.56
CA LEU A 12 -10.79 4.91 -3.24
C LEU A 12 -9.68 3.87 -3.36
N VAL A 13 -8.63 4.08 -2.59
CA VAL A 13 -7.49 3.16 -2.57
C VAL A 13 -7.13 2.82 -1.11
N TYR A 14 -6.69 1.59 -0.91
CA TYR A 14 -6.10 1.19 0.36
C TYR A 14 -4.59 1.33 0.26
N GLU A 15 -4.01 1.95 1.27
CA GLU A 15 -2.56 2.01 1.41
C GLU A 15 -2.17 1.06 2.52
N VAL A 16 -1.36 0.06 2.20
CA VAL A 16 -0.92 -0.96 3.14
C VAL A 16 0.58 -0.86 3.32
N GLU A 17 1.01 -0.76 4.56
CA GLU A 17 2.44 -0.71 4.88
C GLU A 17 2.77 -1.74 5.94
N PHE A 18 3.84 -2.48 5.73
CA PHE A 18 4.33 -3.42 6.74
C PHE A 18 5.83 -3.63 6.58
N GLN A 19 6.44 -4.10 7.65
CA GLN A 19 7.87 -4.37 7.67
C GLN A 19 8.11 -5.85 7.95
N SER A 20 9.03 -6.44 7.19
CA SER A 20 9.45 -7.81 7.37
C SER A 20 10.98 -7.83 7.43
N GLY A 21 11.55 -8.17 8.60
CA GLY A 21 12.97 -8.05 8.79
C GLY A 21 13.41 -6.61 8.66
N ASN A 22 14.32 -6.33 7.73
CA ASN A 22 14.78 -4.98 7.46
C ASN A 22 14.29 -4.47 6.09
N VAL A 23 13.18 -5.02 5.60
CA VAL A 23 12.56 -4.57 4.37
C VAL A 23 11.20 -3.99 4.69
N GLU A 24 10.94 -2.78 4.19
CA GLU A 24 9.65 -2.12 4.34
C GLU A 24 8.88 -2.25 3.04
N TYR A 25 7.64 -2.73 3.13
CA TYR A 25 6.76 -2.95 1.99
C TYR A 25 5.61 -1.96 2.01
N SER A 26 5.27 -1.42 0.83
CA SER A 26 4.14 -0.51 0.66
C SER A 26 3.34 -0.93 -0.57
N TYR A 27 2.02 -0.94 -0.42
CA TYR A 27 1.12 -1.29 -1.50
C TYR A 27 -0.01 -0.27 -1.60
N GLU A 28 -0.45 0.01 -2.83
CA GLU A 28 -1.70 0.71 -3.07
C GLU A 28 -2.63 -0.23 -3.81
N ILE A 29 -3.83 -0.40 -3.27
CA ILE A 29 -4.80 -1.36 -3.80
C ILE A 29 -6.10 -0.62 -4.10
N ASP A 30 -6.61 -0.78 -5.31
CA ASP A 30 -7.91 -0.24 -5.70
C ASP A 30 -9.00 -0.89 -4.84
N ALA A 31 -9.73 -0.07 -4.08
CA ALA A 31 -10.74 -0.59 -3.15
C ALA A 31 -11.92 -1.22 -3.86
N ALA A 32 -12.22 -0.80 -5.08
CA ALA A 32 -13.35 -1.32 -5.83
C ALA A 32 -13.05 -2.67 -6.48
N SER A 33 -11.86 -2.83 -7.04
CA SER A 33 -11.51 -4.04 -7.80
C SER A 33 -10.56 -4.99 -7.08
N GLY A 34 -9.85 -4.48 -6.07
CA GLY A 34 -8.80 -5.25 -5.40
C GLY A 34 -7.49 -5.31 -6.18
N ALA A 35 -7.40 -4.58 -7.29
CA ALA A 35 -6.19 -4.58 -8.10
C ALA A 35 -5.06 -3.84 -7.39
N ILE A 36 -3.86 -4.36 -7.51
CA ILE A 36 -2.67 -3.70 -6.97
C ILE A 36 -2.22 -2.64 -7.95
N LEU A 37 -2.30 -1.37 -7.53
CA LEU A 37 -1.95 -0.23 -8.36
C LEU A 37 -0.47 0.14 -8.24
N LYS A 38 0.11 -0.14 -7.09
CA LYS A 38 1.50 0.20 -6.82
C LYS A 38 2.05 -0.71 -5.74
N HIS A 39 3.30 -1.09 -5.89
CA HIS A 39 3.99 -1.81 -4.83
C HIS A 39 5.44 -1.35 -4.77
N GLU A 40 5.94 -1.22 -3.55
CA GLU A 40 7.32 -0.83 -3.32
C GLU A 40 7.90 -1.68 -2.21
N ALA A 41 9.18 -1.98 -2.33
CA ALA A 41 9.94 -2.63 -1.27
C ALA A 41 11.22 -1.82 -1.08
N GLU A 42 11.50 -1.44 0.16
CA GLU A 42 12.63 -0.60 0.50
C GLU A 42 13.44 -1.27 1.59
N LEU A 43 14.74 -1.39 1.35
CA LEU A 43 15.64 -1.96 2.33
C LEU A 43 15.98 -0.91 3.37
N ASP A 44 15.63 -1.20 4.61
CA ASP A 44 15.92 -0.33 5.73
C ASP A 44 17.20 -0.83 6.40
N ASP A 45 18.22 -0.04 6.26
CA ASP A 45 19.56 -0.40 6.68
C ASP A 45 19.85 -0.05 8.13
#